data_bbc9f07f0221c3b3a961c28a5bf118c6
#
_entry.id   bbc9f07f0221c3b3a961c28a5bf118c6
#
_cell.length_a   1.000
_cell.length_b   1.000
_cell.length_c   1.000
_cell.angle_alpha   90.00
_cell.angle_beta   90.00
_cell.angle_gamma   90.00
#
_symmetry.space_group_name_H-M   'P 1'
#
loop_
_entity.id
_entity.type
_entity.pdbx_description
1 polymer ?
#
loop_
_entity_poly.entity_id
_entity_poly.type
_entity_poly.pdbx_seq_one_letter_code
_entity_poly.pdbx_strand_id
1 'polypeptide(L)'
;MFIGRKEYLDDLESLWRKRTSSIVACRGRRRIGKSTLFREFAKRTADVYMEFEGLAPDGEHEVTNEDQLKEFAATLARLTNSPILSLPTWKDAFFWLDRAIDDSKKTVILLDEISWMGGCDPNFPAMLRNAWESYFHRHEKLVLVVCGSVSAWIKEYILGNAGFIGRFSRDYILTELSLAECAKFWKPGAAELNEREIFDVLSVTGGVPRYLEEVDPGLSAEENIRRLCFRKEGVLFKDFDAIFNTMFGDNVVVRRRILGLLAAGPMSGAEIAQRLEIERNGDLSDRLKELAEGGFIDPDPGLNPETGEEARVSRYRLRDNYTRFYLKYIEPRKGMIMRGSYRFASLSSLPDWNTVMGLQFENLIVNNAMDVVPFLGIGNSTVESAAPYRNVRKDRNGEKKGCQIDLLVQTPRTAYVVEVKRRSEIGPEIEREVAERMKRLPLRRGMSKRPALVYDGHVDPTVEASGFFAAIVPGRRLLGL
;
A
#
# COMPACT_ATOMS: atom_id res chain seq x y z
N MET A 1 10.54 15.56 8.80
CA MET A 1 9.27 16.31 8.62
C MET A 1 8.17 15.28 8.37
N PHE A 2 7.03 15.34 9.08
CA PHE A 2 5.91 14.43 8.81
C PHE A 2 5.07 14.95 7.64
N ILE A 3 4.78 14.11 6.67
CA ILE A 3 4.05 14.48 5.44
C ILE A 3 2.82 13.59 5.28
N GLY A 4 1.69 14.23 4.96
CA GLY A 4 0.44 13.53 4.67
C GLY A 4 -0.31 13.03 5.90
N ARG A 5 -1.22 12.08 5.67
CA ARG A 5 -1.99 11.36 6.70
C ARG A 5 -2.88 12.26 7.57
N LYS A 6 -3.27 13.44 7.09
CA LYS A 6 -4.04 14.39 7.89
C LYS A 6 -5.36 13.78 8.38
N GLU A 7 -6.09 13.07 7.52
CA GLU A 7 -7.36 12.44 7.87
C GLU A 7 -7.22 11.43 9.02
N TYR A 8 -6.14 10.62 8.99
CA TYR A 8 -5.85 9.68 10.07
C TYR A 8 -5.51 10.40 11.39
N LEU A 9 -4.75 11.49 11.32
CA LEU A 9 -4.42 12.28 12.51
C LEU A 9 -5.67 12.94 13.11
N ASP A 10 -6.49 13.56 12.28
CA ASP A 10 -7.74 14.22 12.70
C ASP A 10 -8.70 13.19 13.33
N ASP A 11 -8.78 11.98 12.76
CA ASP A 11 -9.60 10.90 13.31
C ASP A 11 -9.05 10.36 14.64
N LEU A 12 -7.72 10.16 14.74
CA LEU A 12 -7.06 9.78 15.99
C LEU A 12 -7.25 10.84 17.09
N GLU A 13 -7.12 12.14 16.75
CA GLU A 13 -7.36 13.23 17.70
C GLU A 13 -8.80 13.24 18.21
N SER A 14 -9.75 12.79 17.40
CA SER A 14 -11.16 12.65 17.82
C SER A 14 -11.36 11.67 18.97
N LEU A 15 -10.44 10.70 19.15
CA LEU A 15 -10.52 9.71 20.22
C LEU A 15 -10.44 10.34 21.62
N TRP A 16 -9.73 11.46 21.76
CA TRP A 16 -9.64 12.20 23.04
C TRP A 16 -10.96 12.86 23.48
N ARG A 17 -11.96 12.94 22.58
CA ARG A 17 -13.29 13.45 22.93
C ARG A 17 -14.15 12.39 23.65
N LYS A 18 -13.77 11.13 23.56
CA LYS A 18 -14.42 10.05 24.29
C LYS A 18 -14.04 10.14 25.77
N ARG A 19 -14.97 9.75 26.62
CA ARG A 19 -14.74 9.62 28.08
C ARG A 19 -14.43 8.17 28.43
N THR A 20 -13.76 7.45 27.55
CA THR A 20 -13.37 6.05 27.68
C THR A 20 -12.06 5.83 26.93
N SER A 21 -11.28 4.87 27.38
CA SER A 21 -10.10 4.40 26.66
C SER A 21 -10.41 3.98 25.24
N SER A 22 -9.41 3.99 24.39
CA SER A 22 -9.52 3.55 23.00
C SER A 22 -8.43 2.54 22.66
N ILE A 23 -8.81 1.44 21.98
CA ILE A 23 -7.86 0.52 21.36
C ILE A 23 -7.93 0.69 19.85
N VAL A 24 -6.78 0.79 19.20
CA VAL A 24 -6.63 1.03 17.76
C VAL A 24 -5.77 -0.07 17.17
N ALA A 25 -6.24 -0.70 16.09
CA ALA A 25 -5.42 -1.57 15.27
C ALA A 25 -4.88 -0.82 14.06
N CYS A 26 -3.62 -1.08 13.69
CA CYS A 26 -3.04 -0.51 12.48
C CYS A 26 -2.20 -1.56 11.75
N ARG A 27 -2.57 -1.81 10.49
CA ARG A 27 -1.95 -2.78 9.60
C ARG A 27 -1.45 -2.12 8.32
N GLY A 28 -0.57 -2.77 7.62
CA GLY A 28 -0.09 -2.35 6.31
C GLY A 28 1.36 -2.78 6.11
N ARG A 29 1.81 -2.70 4.87
CA ARG A 29 3.17 -3.14 4.47
C ARG A 29 4.26 -2.46 5.31
N ARG A 30 5.44 -3.05 5.31
CA ARG A 30 6.62 -2.40 5.88
C ARG A 30 6.93 -1.10 5.14
N ARG A 31 7.50 -0.13 5.86
CA ARG A 31 7.96 1.17 5.36
C ARG A 31 6.86 2.15 4.97
N ILE A 32 5.59 1.82 5.26
CA ILE A 32 4.42 2.66 4.95
C ILE A 32 4.18 3.79 5.98
N GLY A 33 4.97 3.83 7.06
CA GLY A 33 4.90 4.89 8.07
C GLY A 33 3.90 4.65 9.19
N LYS A 34 3.59 3.38 9.55
CA LYS A 34 2.67 3.05 10.66
C LYS A 34 3.11 3.67 11.99
N SER A 35 4.28 3.27 12.47
CA SER A 35 4.84 3.77 13.76
C SER A 35 5.04 5.29 13.73
N THR A 36 5.46 5.84 12.58
CA THR A 36 5.64 7.28 12.38
C THR A 36 4.32 8.05 12.54
N LEU A 37 3.20 7.50 12.09
CA LEU A 37 1.87 8.10 12.27
C LEU A 37 1.54 8.25 13.77
N PHE A 38 1.75 7.19 14.56
CA PHE A 38 1.42 7.21 15.98
C PHE A 38 2.40 8.03 16.80
N ARG A 39 3.69 8.07 16.44
CA ARG A 39 4.67 8.99 17.04
C ARG A 39 4.27 10.44 16.78
N GLU A 40 3.84 10.78 15.57
CA GLU A 40 3.38 12.13 15.22
C GLU A 40 2.07 12.48 15.95
N PHE A 41 1.11 11.55 16.02
CA PHE A 41 -0.12 11.71 16.80
C PHE A 41 0.18 11.96 18.28
N ALA A 42 1.01 11.12 18.90
CA ALA A 42 1.40 11.28 20.29
C ALA A 42 2.12 12.62 20.53
N LYS A 43 3.08 12.97 19.67
CA LYS A 43 3.80 14.25 19.75
C LYS A 43 2.88 15.47 19.73
N ARG A 44 1.77 15.40 18.99
CA ARG A 44 0.81 16.52 18.88
C ARG A 44 -0.13 16.62 20.06
N THR A 45 -0.51 15.50 20.67
CA THR A 45 -1.72 15.45 21.48
C THR A 45 -1.58 14.75 22.82
N ALA A 46 -0.53 13.95 23.04
CA ALA A 46 -0.34 13.18 24.26
C ALA A 46 0.62 13.85 25.24
N ASP A 47 0.41 13.63 26.52
CA ASP A 47 1.34 14.04 27.59
C ASP A 47 2.42 12.97 27.79
N VAL A 48 2.07 11.69 27.54
CA VAL A 48 2.95 10.52 27.69
C VAL A 48 2.86 9.64 26.46
N TYR A 49 4.02 9.23 25.95
CA TYR A 49 4.15 8.26 24.86
C TYR A 49 5.05 7.11 25.29
N MET A 50 4.53 5.90 25.16
CA MET A 50 5.27 4.66 25.40
C MET A 50 5.23 3.79 24.17
N GLU A 51 6.41 3.38 23.68
CA GLU A 51 6.54 2.53 22.51
C GLU A 51 7.30 1.27 22.86
N PHE A 52 6.70 0.12 22.55
CA PHE A 52 7.26 -1.22 22.71
C PHE A 52 7.29 -1.87 21.35
N GLU A 53 8.46 -2.30 20.91
CA GLU A 53 8.66 -2.95 19.62
C GLU A 53 8.99 -4.44 19.82
N GLY A 54 8.32 -5.32 19.07
CA GLY A 54 8.63 -6.74 19.06
C GLY A 54 9.98 -6.99 18.39
N LEU A 55 10.81 -7.88 18.97
CA LEU A 55 12.09 -8.28 18.40
C LEU A 55 11.88 -9.04 17.10
N ALA A 56 12.54 -8.58 16.05
CA ALA A 56 12.54 -9.25 14.75
C ALA A 56 13.37 -10.54 14.79
N PRO A 57 12.97 -11.60 14.04
CA PRO A 57 13.87 -12.73 13.79
C PRO A 57 15.11 -12.21 13.03
N ASP A 58 16.30 -12.56 13.48
CA ASP A 58 17.55 -12.15 12.84
C ASP A 58 18.06 -13.17 11.80
N GLY A 59 17.41 -14.33 11.71
CA GLY A 59 17.75 -15.41 10.78
C GLY A 59 18.91 -16.32 11.26
N GLU A 60 19.62 -15.95 12.32
CA GLU A 60 20.69 -16.75 12.93
C GLU A 60 20.25 -17.38 14.25
N HIS A 61 19.40 -16.68 15.02
CA HIS A 61 18.88 -17.13 16.30
C HIS A 61 17.36 -17.09 16.30
N GLU A 62 16.74 -18.11 16.87
CA GLU A 62 15.32 -18.14 17.12
C GLU A 62 14.99 -17.22 18.31
N VAL A 63 14.29 -16.13 18.06
CA VAL A 63 13.83 -15.22 19.12
C VAL A 63 12.74 -15.91 19.94
N THR A 64 12.99 -16.10 21.21
CA THR A 64 12.08 -16.78 22.13
C THR A 64 11.07 -15.82 22.78
N ASN A 65 10.00 -16.37 23.37
CA ASN A 65 9.07 -15.57 24.18
C ASN A 65 9.76 -14.90 25.38
N GLU A 66 10.77 -15.55 25.95
CA GLU A 66 11.57 -15.00 27.04
C GLU A 66 12.37 -13.76 26.59
N ASP A 67 12.91 -13.77 25.38
CA ASP A 67 13.65 -12.63 24.82
C ASP A 67 12.71 -11.45 24.58
N GLN A 68 11.49 -11.69 24.06
CA GLN A 68 10.46 -10.66 23.89
C GLN A 68 10.08 -10.03 25.25
N LEU A 69 9.89 -10.84 26.30
CA LEU A 69 9.55 -10.37 27.64
C LEU A 69 10.69 -9.59 28.29
N LYS A 70 11.95 -10.00 28.10
CA LYS A 70 13.15 -9.27 28.57
C LYS A 70 13.24 -7.89 27.91
N GLU A 71 13.04 -7.81 26.59
CA GLU A 71 13.05 -6.52 25.86
C GLU A 71 11.92 -5.62 26.32
N PHE A 72 10.72 -6.18 26.50
CA PHE A 72 9.59 -5.44 27.05
C PHE A 72 9.89 -4.88 28.45
N ALA A 73 10.47 -5.69 29.34
CA ALA A 73 10.86 -5.28 30.69
C ALA A 73 11.92 -4.16 30.69
N ALA A 74 12.93 -4.29 29.83
CA ALA A 74 13.99 -3.30 29.69
C ALA A 74 13.42 -1.96 29.16
N THR A 75 12.53 -2.03 28.19
CA THR A 75 11.87 -0.85 27.64
C THR A 75 10.95 -0.18 28.66
N LEU A 76 10.16 -0.97 29.41
CA LEU A 76 9.30 -0.43 30.48
C LEU A 76 10.13 0.27 31.55
N ALA A 77 11.22 -0.35 32.04
CA ALA A 77 12.11 0.23 33.02
C ALA A 77 12.73 1.56 32.55
N ARG A 78 13.15 1.63 31.28
CA ARG A 78 13.71 2.84 30.66
C ARG A 78 12.66 3.96 30.57
N LEU A 79 11.43 3.64 30.17
CA LEU A 79 10.35 4.62 30.01
C LEU A 79 9.83 5.15 31.34
N THR A 80 9.86 4.34 32.39
CA THR A 80 9.38 4.69 33.74
C THR A 80 10.48 5.12 34.70
N ASN A 81 11.76 5.10 34.26
CA ASN A 81 12.92 5.35 35.10
C ASN A 81 12.93 4.49 36.37
N SER A 82 12.64 3.19 36.21
CA SER A 82 12.54 2.19 37.29
C SER A 82 13.56 1.05 37.06
N PRO A 83 13.81 0.22 38.10
CA PRO A 83 14.60 -1.01 37.91
C PRO A 83 13.93 -1.96 36.91
N ILE A 84 14.77 -2.77 36.22
CA ILE A 84 14.27 -3.83 35.35
C ILE A 84 13.61 -4.92 36.18
N LEU A 85 12.35 -5.17 35.90
CA LEU A 85 11.54 -6.19 36.56
C LEU A 85 11.70 -7.54 35.88
N SER A 86 11.62 -8.63 36.63
CA SER A 86 11.43 -9.94 36.07
C SER A 86 9.96 -10.11 35.66
N LEU A 87 9.73 -10.31 34.37
CA LEU A 87 8.39 -10.49 33.80
C LEU A 87 8.29 -11.90 33.21
N PRO A 88 7.84 -12.89 33.98
CA PRO A 88 7.78 -14.28 33.52
C PRO A 88 6.69 -14.55 32.50
N THR A 89 5.65 -13.72 32.44
CA THR A 89 4.54 -13.87 31.51
C THR A 89 4.06 -12.52 30.94
N TRP A 90 3.35 -12.55 29.83
CA TRP A 90 2.69 -11.37 29.29
C TRP A 90 1.61 -10.80 30.22
N LYS A 91 1.02 -11.63 31.10
CA LYS A 91 0.11 -11.16 32.15
C LYS A 91 0.83 -10.22 33.12
N ASP A 92 2.05 -10.58 33.54
CA ASP A 92 2.86 -9.75 34.43
C ASP A 92 3.32 -8.48 33.70
N ALA A 93 3.71 -8.60 32.43
CA ALA A 93 4.11 -7.46 31.61
C ALA A 93 3.00 -6.42 31.49
N PHE A 94 1.77 -6.84 31.17
CA PHE A 94 0.63 -5.94 31.07
C PHE A 94 0.17 -5.39 32.42
N PHE A 95 0.29 -6.15 33.50
CA PHE A 95 0.01 -5.66 34.86
C PHE A 95 0.95 -4.50 35.23
N TRP A 96 2.25 -4.64 34.97
CA TRP A 96 3.19 -3.57 35.27
C TRP A 96 3.08 -2.38 34.33
N LEU A 97 2.68 -2.61 33.07
CA LEU A 97 2.36 -1.54 32.14
C LEU A 97 1.15 -0.71 32.62
N ASP A 98 0.09 -1.36 33.11
CA ASP A 98 -1.07 -0.71 33.74
C ASP A 98 -0.65 0.23 34.88
N ARG A 99 0.27 -0.23 35.75
CA ARG A 99 0.79 0.55 36.86
C ARG A 99 1.62 1.77 36.48
N ALA A 100 2.11 1.78 35.26
CA ALA A 100 2.87 2.89 34.71
C ALA A 100 1.98 4.00 34.12
N ILE A 101 0.68 3.78 33.99
CA ILE A 101 -0.26 4.76 33.43
C ILE A 101 -0.70 5.73 34.52
N ASP A 102 -0.59 7.04 34.22
CA ASP A 102 -1.07 8.13 35.07
C ASP A 102 -2.41 8.63 34.48
N ASP A 103 -3.51 8.39 35.20
CA ASP A 103 -4.86 8.76 34.77
C ASP A 103 -5.07 10.27 34.58
N SER A 104 -4.19 11.10 35.13
CA SER A 104 -4.26 12.54 34.96
C SER A 104 -3.79 12.97 33.55
N LYS A 105 -3.02 12.12 32.86
CA LYS A 105 -2.32 12.41 31.60
C LYS A 105 -2.91 11.66 30.41
N LYS A 106 -2.93 12.33 29.25
CA LYS A 106 -3.22 11.68 27.98
C LYS A 106 -2.04 10.78 27.60
N THR A 107 -2.27 9.48 27.57
CA THR A 107 -1.24 8.48 27.32
C THR A 107 -1.51 7.74 26.01
N VAL A 108 -0.50 7.68 25.16
CA VAL A 108 -0.50 6.81 23.96
C VAL A 108 0.51 5.70 24.21
N ILE A 109 0.06 4.45 24.11
CA ILE A 109 0.89 3.25 24.15
C ILE A 109 0.87 2.59 22.77
N LEU A 110 2.03 2.41 22.16
CA LEU A 110 2.21 1.70 20.90
C LEU A 110 2.88 0.35 21.16
N LEU A 111 2.18 -0.72 20.82
CA LEU A 111 2.75 -2.07 20.70
C LEU A 111 3.04 -2.30 19.21
N ASP A 112 4.27 -2.02 18.80
CA ASP A 112 4.70 -2.12 17.41
C ASP A 112 5.24 -3.50 17.09
N GLU A 113 5.07 -3.93 15.84
CA GLU A 113 5.37 -5.27 15.34
C GLU A 113 4.83 -6.37 16.29
N ILE A 114 3.56 -6.20 16.69
CA ILE A 114 2.88 -7.06 17.67
C ILE A 114 2.87 -8.54 17.28
N SER A 115 2.95 -8.85 15.99
CA SER A 115 3.07 -10.22 15.49
C SER A 115 4.39 -10.89 15.89
N TRP A 116 5.48 -10.14 16.03
CA TRP A 116 6.73 -10.66 16.57
C TRP A 116 6.66 -10.75 18.08
N MET A 117 6.16 -9.70 18.72
CA MET A 117 6.00 -9.65 20.17
C MET A 117 5.22 -10.86 20.72
N GLY A 118 4.10 -11.19 20.09
CA GLY A 118 3.19 -12.25 20.55
C GLY A 118 3.26 -13.56 19.78
N GLY A 119 4.05 -13.63 18.68
CA GLY A 119 4.06 -14.80 17.79
C GLY A 119 4.63 -16.07 18.40
N CYS A 120 5.48 -15.93 19.43
CA CYS A 120 6.10 -17.06 20.14
C CYS A 120 5.23 -17.60 21.30
N ASP A 121 4.10 -16.94 21.61
CA ASP A 121 3.19 -17.39 22.68
C ASP A 121 1.75 -17.47 22.17
N PRO A 122 1.18 -18.65 21.97
CA PRO A 122 -0.19 -18.80 21.47
C PRO A 122 -1.24 -18.20 22.42
N ASN A 123 -0.90 -17.95 23.68
CA ASN A 123 -1.79 -17.35 24.68
C ASN A 123 -1.72 -15.81 24.68
N PHE A 124 -0.75 -15.22 24.00
CA PHE A 124 -0.57 -13.76 23.98
C PHE A 124 -1.85 -12.99 23.61
N PRO A 125 -2.62 -13.34 22.56
CA PRO A 125 -3.84 -12.63 22.23
C PRO A 125 -4.89 -12.66 23.37
N ALA A 126 -4.99 -13.80 24.06
CA ALA A 126 -5.89 -13.94 25.20
C ALA A 126 -5.43 -13.12 26.42
N MET A 127 -4.11 -13.07 26.67
CA MET A 127 -3.54 -12.25 27.76
C MET A 127 -3.71 -10.75 27.47
N LEU A 128 -3.47 -10.29 26.24
CA LEU A 128 -3.70 -8.90 25.85
C LEU A 128 -5.17 -8.51 26.00
N ARG A 129 -6.09 -9.39 25.56
CA ARG A 129 -7.54 -9.18 25.73
C ARG A 129 -7.90 -9.05 27.22
N ASN A 130 -7.41 -9.98 28.06
CA ASN A 130 -7.69 -9.96 29.49
C ASN A 130 -7.11 -8.69 30.15
N ALA A 131 -5.94 -8.25 29.73
CA ALA A 131 -5.35 -6.99 30.19
C ALA A 131 -6.19 -5.79 29.78
N TRP A 132 -6.72 -5.77 28.55
CA TRP A 132 -7.66 -4.73 28.11
C TRP A 132 -8.90 -4.69 29.04
N GLU A 133 -9.56 -5.83 29.27
CA GLU A 133 -10.78 -5.92 30.08
C GLU A 133 -10.54 -5.62 31.57
N SER A 134 -9.41 -6.08 32.13
CA SER A 134 -9.14 -5.98 33.55
C SER A 134 -8.47 -4.68 33.94
N TYR A 135 -7.70 -4.09 33.04
CA TYR A 135 -6.81 -2.97 33.35
C TYR A 135 -7.04 -1.77 32.42
N PHE A 136 -6.67 -1.87 31.14
CA PHE A 136 -6.50 -0.72 30.25
C PHE A 136 -7.78 0.03 29.94
N HIS A 137 -8.93 -0.65 29.85
CA HIS A 137 -10.19 0.00 29.52
C HIS A 137 -10.66 1.02 30.57
N ARG A 138 -10.10 1.01 31.77
CA ARG A 138 -10.45 1.92 32.89
C ARG A 138 -9.80 3.29 32.77
N HIS A 139 -8.71 3.40 32.03
CA HIS A 139 -7.95 4.64 31.86
C HIS A 139 -8.59 5.53 30.79
N GLU A 140 -9.47 6.45 31.15
CA GLU A 140 -10.24 7.28 30.21
C GLU A 140 -9.38 8.07 29.21
N LYS A 141 -8.13 8.37 29.58
CA LYS A 141 -7.18 9.12 28.75
C LYS A 141 -6.12 8.22 28.09
N LEU A 142 -6.47 6.94 27.82
CA LEU A 142 -5.57 5.98 27.16
C LEU A 142 -5.97 5.73 25.71
N VAL A 143 -5.00 5.82 24.81
CA VAL A 143 -5.05 5.23 23.47
C VAL A 143 -4.00 4.13 23.39
N LEU A 144 -4.44 2.88 23.36
CA LEU A 144 -3.61 1.70 23.14
C LEU A 144 -3.61 1.36 21.66
N VAL A 145 -2.44 1.29 21.04
CA VAL A 145 -2.27 0.98 19.61
C VAL A 145 -1.60 -0.36 19.47
N VAL A 146 -2.19 -1.26 18.68
CA VAL A 146 -1.59 -2.51 18.23
C VAL A 146 -1.24 -2.38 16.75
N CYS A 147 0.02 -2.53 16.43
CA CYS A 147 0.55 -2.23 15.10
C CYS A 147 1.45 -3.35 14.59
N GLY A 148 1.44 -3.60 13.28
CA GLY A 148 2.37 -4.55 12.69
C GLY A 148 2.30 -4.64 11.17
N SER A 149 3.34 -5.21 10.60
CA SER A 149 3.50 -5.40 9.16
C SER A 149 2.90 -6.72 8.67
N VAL A 150 2.80 -7.75 9.53
CA VAL A 150 2.18 -9.03 9.19
C VAL A 150 0.67 -8.92 9.41
N SER A 151 -0.01 -8.35 8.40
CA SER A 151 -1.44 -8.04 8.46
C SER A 151 -2.31 -9.28 8.68
N ALA A 152 -1.91 -10.43 8.15
CA ALA A 152 -2.62 -11.70 8.31
C ALA A 152 -2.70 -12.12 9.80
N TRP A 153 -1.58 -12.05 10.53
CA TRP A 153 -1.52 -12.42 11.94
C TRP A 153 -2.43 -11.52 12.80
N ILE A 154 -2.36 -10.19 12.61
CA ILE A 154 -3.21 -9.26 13.35
C ILE A 154 -4.70 -9.51 13.05
N LYS A 155 -5.03 -9.79 11.78
CA LYS A 155 -6.41 -10.07 11.37
C LYS A 155 -6.94 -11.34 12.00
N GLU A 156 -6.13 -12.40 12.02
CA GLU A 156 -6.54 -13.72 12.54
C GLU A 156 -6.57 -13.75 14.06
N TYR A 157 -5.47 -13.36 14.72
CA TYR A 157 -5.30 -13.58 16.16
C TYR A 157 -5.78 -12.41 17.03
N ILE A 158 -5.84 -11.20 16.48
CA ILE A 158 -6.29 -10.03 17.22
C ILE A 158 -7.71 -9.64 16.81
N LEU A 159 -7.92 -9.22 15.56
CA LEU A 159 -9.21 -8.71 15.10
C LEU A 159 -10.28 -9.80 14.95
N GLY A 160 -9.89 -11.00 14.49
CA GLY A 160 -10.77 -12.17 14.34
C GLY A 160 -11.04 -12.91 15.65
N ASN A 161 -10.36 -12.57 16.73
CA ASN A 161 -10.57 -13.19 18.03
C ASN A 161 -11.91 -12.72 18.61
N ALA A 162 -12.81 -13.68 18.90
CA ALA A 162 -14.16 -13.41 19.41
C ALA A 162 -14.15 -12.47 20.65
N GLY A 163 -13.09 -12.53 21.44
CA GLY A 163 -12.93 -11.68 22.62
C GLY A 163 -12.63 -10.21 22.32
N PHE A 164 -12.20 -9.87 21.11
CA PHE A 164 -11.94 -8.47 20.70
C PHE A 164 -13.04 -7.87 19.82
N ILE A 165 -14.04 -8.66 19.42
CA ILE A 165 -15.13 -8.18 18.57
C ILE A 165 -15.83 -6.98 19.21
N GLY A 166 -15.92 -5.87 18.47
CA GLY A 166 -16.57 -4.63 18.92
C GLY A 166 -15.79 -3.77 19.92
N ARG A 167 -14.53 -4.14 20.25
CA ARG A 167 -13.69 -3.38 21.19
C ARG A 167 -12.79 -2.36 20.53
N PHE A 168 -12.36 -2.63 19.30
CA PHE A 168 -11.53 -1.68 18.57
C PHE A 168 -12.29 -0.40 18.23
N SER A 169 -11.72 0.73 18.65
CA SER A 169 -12.23 2.05 18.28
C SER A 169 -11.96 2.38 16.83
N ARG A 170 -10.83 1.90 16.29
CA ARG A 170 -10.40 2.05 14.90
C ARG A 170 -9.61 0.82 14.46
N ASP A 171 -9.75 0.48 13.16
CA ASP A 171 -8.91 -0.50 12.46
C ASP A 171 -8.42 0.14 11.15
N TYR A 172 -7.16 0.54 11.13
CA TYR A 172 -6.56 1.19 9.99
C TYR A 172 -5.76 0.20 9.13
N ILE A 173 -5.96 0.29 7.82
CA ILE A 173 -5.08 -0.31 6.83
C ILE A 173 -4.35 0.81 6.13
N LEU A 174 -3.08 1.06 6.50
CA LEU A 174 -2.29 2.08 5.84
C LEU A 174 -1.77 1.56 4.50
N THR A 175 -2.07 2.34 3.47
CA THR A 175 -1.57 2.16 2.11
C THR A 175 -0.52 3.22 1.78
N GLU A 176 -0.08 3.29 0.55
CA GLU A 176 0.82 4.33 0.04
C GLU A 176 0.22 5.73 0.26
N LEU A 177 1.04 6.76 0.25
CA LEU A 177 0.58 8.15 0.24
C LEU A 177 -0.15 8.46 -1.06
N SER A 178 -1.14 9.34 -1.01
CA SER A 178 -1.77 9.88 -2.22
C SER A 178 -0.74 10.63 -3.08
N LEU A 179 -1.01 10.76 -4.37
CA LEU A 179 -0.09 11.45 -5.29
C LEU A 179 0.17 12.89 -4.84
N ALA A 180 -0.86 13.58 -4.36
CA ALA A 180 -0.75 14.94 -3.84
C ALA A 180 0.09 15.02 -2.54
N GLU A 181 0.03 13.99 -1.69
CA GLU A 181 0.91 13.91 -0.52
C GLU A 181 2.35 13.59 -0.91
N CYS A 182 2.55 12.71 -1.90
CA CYS A 182 3.87 12.40 -2.42
C CYS A 182 4.59 13.64 -2.98
N ALA A 183 3.90 14.49 -3.72
CA ALA A 183 4.48 15.71 -4.31
C ALA A 183 5.08 16.65 -3.25
N LYS A 184 4.61 16.60 -2.00
CA LYS A 184 5.14 17.42 -0.90
C LYS A 184 6.57 17.08 -0.48
N PHE A 185 7.12 15.95 -0.90
CA PHE A 185 8.53 15.61 -0.69
C PHE A 185 9.47 16.47 -1.56
N TRP A 186 8.96 16.97 -2.70
CA TRP A 186 9.64 17.98 -3.49
C TRP A 186 9.24 19.35 -2.98
N LYS A 187 10.07 19.96 -2.13
CA LYS A 187 9.76 21.26 -1.50
C LYS A 187 9.47 22.33 -2.55
N PRO A 188 8.37 23.10 -2.40
CA PRO A 188 8.14 24.28 -3.24
C PRO A 188 9.27 25.32 -3.05
N GLY A 189 9.79 25.86 -4.14
CA GLY A 189 10.65 27.02 -4.13
C GLY A 189 12.08 26.84 -4.64
N ALA A 190 12.49 25.67 -5.08
CA ALA A 190 13.79 25.43 -5.67
C ALA A 190 13.68 24.91 -7.11
N ALA A 191 13.30 25.71 -8.06
CA ALA A 191 13.01 25.42 -9.45
C ALA A 191 11.52 25.04 -9.72
N GLU A 192 11.05 25.30 -10.92
CA GLU A 192 9.77 24.79 -11.40
C GLU A 192 9.81 23.26 -11.36
N LEU A 193 8.92 22.66 -10.54
CA LEU A 193 8.83 21.22 -10.41
C LEU A 193 8.35 20.63 -11.73
N ASN A 194 9.19 19.80 -12.35
CA ASN A 194 8.78 19.02 -13.51
C ASN A 194 7.95 17.83 -13.05
N GLU A 195 6.63 17.88 -13.28
CA GLU A 195 5.70 16.80 -12.90
C GLU A 195 6.12 15.43 -13.45
N ARG A 196 6.73 15.39 -14.63
CA ARG A 196 7.20 14.16 -15.25
C ARG A 196 8.31 13.49 -14.44
N GLU A 197 9.24 14.27 -13.89
CA GLU A 197 10.29 13.74 -13.02
C GLU A 197 9.73 13.21 -11.70
N ILE A 198 8.72 13.87 -11.14
CA ILE A 198 8.01 13.34 -9.95
C ILE A 198 7.38 11.99 -10.27
N PHE A 199 6.67 11.87 -11.39
CA PHE A 199 6.09 10.59 -11.82
C PHE A 199 7.13 9.53 -12.15
N ASP A 200 8.31 9.90 -12.66
CA ASP A 200 9.41 8.95 -12.85
C ASP A 200 9.84 8.31 -11.54
N VAL A 201 10.07 9.11 -10.52
CA VAL A 201 10.45 8.62 -9.19
C VAL A 201 9.31 7.83 -8.55
N LEU A 202 8.07 8.33 -8.62
CA LEU A 202 6.89 7.62 -8.08
C LEU A 202 6.62 6.30 -8.79
N SER A 203 6.90 6.23 -10.09
CA SER A 203 6.81 4.98 -10.87
C SER A 203 7.75 3.89 -10.33
N VAL A 204 8.80 4.26 -9.62
CA VAL A 204 9.72 3.33 -8.95
C VAL A 204 9.38 3.12 -7.48
N THR A 205 9.13 4.20 -6.74
CA THR A 205 8.93 4.17 -5.27
C THR A 205 7.50 3.82 -4.84
N GLY A 206 6.51 4.01 -5.72
CA GLY A 206 5.11 3.66 -5.48
C GLY A 206 4.41 4.50 -4.41
N GLY A 207 4.95 5.65 -4.00
CA GLY A 207 4.36 6.48 -2.93
C GLY A 207 4.63 5.96 -1.51
N VAL A 208 5.62 5.08 -1.35
CA VAL A 208 6.05 4.58 -0.03
C VAL A 208 6.85 5.66 0.70
N PRO A 209 6.40 6.17 1.87
CA PRO A 209 7.04 7.31 2.55
C PRO A 209 8.53 7.13 2.76
N ARG A 210 8.95 5.98 3.26
CA ARG A 210 10.37 5.70 3.55
C ARG A 210 11.26 5.81 2.32
N TYR A 211 10.75 5.50 1.14
CA TYR A 211 11.51 5.62 -0.11
C TYR A 211 11.56 7.08 -0.58
N LEU A 212 10.47 7.82 -0.34
CA LEU A 212 10.40 9.25 -0.69
C LEU A 212 11.27 10.11 0.21
N GLU A 213 11.50 9.72 1.46
CA GLU A 213 12.46 10.37 2.37
C GLU A 213 13.90 10.36 1.85
N GLU A 214 14.24 9.39 1.00
CA GLU A 214 15.56 9.24 0.40
C GLU A 214 15.70 10.03 -0.92
N VAL A 215 14.62 10.62 -1.44
CA VAL A 215 14.67 11.43 -2.66
C VAL A 215 15.36 12.77 -2.37
N ASP A 216 16.27 13.14 -3.24
CA ASP A 216 16.90 14.46 -3.23
C ASP A 216 16.20 15.35 -4.28
N PRO A 217 15.43 16.35 -3.85
CA PRO A 217 14.72 17.24 -4.77
C PRO A 217 15.63 18.09 -5.68
N GLY A 218 16.91 18.20 -5.34
CA GLY A 218 17.90 18.92 -6.14
C GLY A 218 18.50 18.10 -7.30
N LEU A 219 18.18 16.80 -7.36
CA LEU A 219 18.67 15.89 -8.40
C LEU A 219 17.56 15.56 -9.40
N SER A 220 17.96 15.23 -10.64
CA SER A 220 17.03 14.70 -11.65
C SER A 220 16.39 13.37 -11.19
N ALA A 221 15.26 13.02 -11.78
CA ALA A 221 14.62 11.73 -11.53
C ALA A 221 15.55 10.56 -11.83
N GLU A 222 16.30 10.62 -12.96
CA GLU A 222 17.24 9.57 -13.33
C GLU A 222 18.34 9.39 -12.30
N GLU A 223 18.91 10.49 -11.76
CA GLU A 223 19.93 10.39 -10.72
C GLU A 223 19.37 9.88 -9.38
N ASN A 224 18.16 10.30 -8.99
CA ASN A 224 17.48 9.75 -7.82
C ASN A 224 17.27 8.23 -7.98
N ILE A 225 16.71 7.78 -9.10
CA ILE A 225 16.49 6.35 -9.37
C ILE A 225 17.82 5.58 -9.38
N ARG A 226 18.88 6.14 -10.00
CA ARG A 226 20.22 5.54 -10.02
C ARG A 226 20.76 5.39 -8.60
N ARG A 227 20.65 6.43 -7.78
CA ARG A 227 21.13 6.44 -6.39
C ARG A 227 20.37 5.41 -5.53
N LEU A 228 19.06 5.32 -5.69
CA LEU A 228 18.22 4.44 -4.89
C LEU A 228 18.35 2.96 -5.31
N CYS A 229 18.47 2.68 -6.63
CA CYS A 229 18.27 1.35 -7.20
C CYS A 229 19.55 0.73 -7.79
N PHE A 230 20.46 1.54 -8.32
CA PHE A 230 21.60 1.06 -9.12
C PHE A 230 22.96 1.34 -8.51
N ARG A 231 22.99 1.57 -7.19
CA ARG A 231 24.20 1.59 -6.35
C ARG A 231 24.11 0.52 -5.28
N LYS A 232 25.26 -0.07 -4.89
CA LYS A 232 25.32 -1.12 -3.84
C LYS A 232 24.85 -0.62 -2.47
N GLU A 233 24.95 0.69 -2.22
CA GLU A 233 24.49 1.36 -1.01
C GLU A 233 23.01 1.79 -1.11
N GLY A 234 22.41 1.70 -2.31
CA GLY A 234 21.05 2.16 -2.57
C GLY A 234 20.03 1.42 -1.72
N VAL A 235 19.12 2.17 -1.11
CA VAL A 235 18.12 1.58 -0.21
C VAL A 235 17.23 0.58 -0.94
N LEU A 236 16.79 0.90 -2.16
CA LEU A 236 15.95 0.02 -2.96
C LEU A 236 16.71 -1.16 -3.58
N PHE A 237 18.03 -1.09 -3.65
CA PHE A 237 18.83 -2.23 -4.07
C PHE A 237 18.80 -3.40 -3.05
N LYS A 238 18.75 -3.06 -1.76
CA LYS A 238 18.83 -4.05 -0.65
C LYS A 238 17.47 -4.45 -0.08
N ASP A 239 16.50 -3.54 -0.16
CA ASP A 239 15.27 -3.62 0.63
C ASP A 239 14.33 -4.75 0.28
N PHE A 240 14.24 -5.12 -1.01
CA PHE A 240 13.28 -6.12 -1.45
C PHE A 240 13.51 -7.47 -0.75
N ASP A 241 14.73 -7.97 -0.82
CA ASP A 241 15.05 -9.27 -0.21
C ASP A 241 14.88 -9.23 1.32
N ALA A 242 15.30 -8.13 1.95
CA ALA A 242 15.18 -7.98 3.39
C ALA A 242 13.72 -7.98 3.83
N ILE A 243 12.85 -7.19 3.17
CA ILE A 243 11.42 -7.12 3.47
C ILE A 243 10.75 -8.45 3.18
N PHE A 244 11.01 -9.02 2.01
CA PHE A 244 10.32 -10.21 1.52
C PHE A 244 10.67 -11.44 2.37
N ASN A 245 11.95 -11.62 2.71
CA ASN A 245 12.41 -12.71 3.58
C ASN A 245 11.84 -12.57 5.01
N THR A 246 11.81 -11.35 5.55
CA THR A 246 11.27 -11.13 6.90
C THR A 246 9.74 -11.38 6.97
N MET A 247 9.01 -11.12 5.88
CA MET A 247 7.55 -11.33 5.86
C MET A 247 7.16 -12.80 5.63
N PHE A 248 7.93 -13.55 4.86
CA PHE A 248 7.50 -14.86 4.35
C PHE A 248 8.42 -16.02 4.76
N GLY A 249 9.57 -15.76 5.41
CA GLY A 249 10.49 -16.80 5.90
C GLY A 249 10.87 -17.81 4.82
N ASP A 250 10.83 -19.08 5.16
CA ASP A 250 11.21 -20.19 4.26
C ASP A 250 10.27 -20.36 3.05
N ASN A 251 9.11 -19.75 3.08
CA ASN A 251 8.09 -19.85 2.03
C ASN A 251 8.23 -18.81 0.90
N VAL A 252 9.40 -18.23 0.74
CA VAL A 252 9.69 -17.12 -0.20
C VAL A 252 9.59 -17.53 -1.66
N VAL A 253 10.05 -18.74 -2.03
CA VAL A 253 10.29 -19.11 -3.44
C VAL A 253 9.03 -19.06 -4.29
N VAL A 254 7.94 -19.67 -3.85
CA VAL A 254 6.68 -19.71 -4.64
C VAL A 254 6.06 -18.32 -4.73
N ARG A 255 6.05 -17.55 -3.63
CA ARG A 255 5.52 -16.18 -3.61
C ARG A 255 6.29 -15.27 -4.57
N ARG A 256 7.63 -15.40 -4.62
CA ARG A 256 8.47 -14.66 -5.57
C ARG A 256 8.17 -15.03 -7.03
N ARG A 257 7.96 -16.32 -7.32
CA ARG A 257 7.53 -16.78 -8.66
C ARG A 257 6.17 -16.20 -9.04
N ILE A 258 5.20 -16.13 -8.11
CA ILE A 258 3.90 -15.48 -8.33
C ILE A 258 4.09 -14.02 -8.71
N LEU A 259 4.90 -13.26 -7.96
CA LEU A 259 5.18 -11.85 -8.26
C LEU A 259 5.85 -11.68 -9.63
N GLY A 260 6.79 -12.57 -9.97
CA GLY A 260 7.45 -12.59 -11.28
C GLY A 260 6.46 -12.76 -12.44
N LEU A 261 5.48 -13.65 -12.29
CA LEU A 261 4.40 -13.82 -13.27
C LEU A 261 3.52 -12.57 -13.37
N LEU A 262 3.13 -11.99 -12.24
CA LEU A 262 2.28 -10.80 -12.18
C LEU A 262 3.00 -9.52 -12.62
N ALA A 263 4.33 -9.50 -12.59
CA ALA A 263 5.11 -8.40 -13.15
C ALA A 263 4.91 -8.22 -14.67
N ALA A 264 4.61 -9.32 -15.37
CA ALA A 264 4.30 -9.31 -16.81
C ALA A 264 2.84 -8.91 -17.11
N GLY A 265 1.94 -8.97 -16.15
CA GLY A 265 0.53 -8.58 -16.29
C GLY A 265 -0.42 -9.31 -15.37
N PRO A 266 -1.67 -8.84 -15.23
CA PRO A 266 -2.67 -9.45 -14.35
C PRO A 266 -3.04 -10.87 -14.78
N MET A 267 -3.17 -11.79 -13.81
CA MET A 267 -3.53 -13.20 -14.03
C MET A 267 -4.58 -13.68 -13.04
N SER A 268 -5.41 -14.62 -13.47
CA SER A 268 -6.29 -15.36 -12.57
C SER A 268 -5.51 -16.39 -11.75
N GLY A 269 -6.09 -16.83 -10.62
CA GLY A 269 -5.47 -17.90 -9.82
C GLY A 269 -5.27 -19.20 -10.62
N ALA A 270 -6.15 -19.50 -11.59
CA ALA A 270 -5.99 -20.66 -12.48
C ALA A 270 -4.80 -20.50 -13.43
N GLU A 271 -4.62 -19.31 -14.04
CA GLU A 271 -3.48 -19.04 -14.91
C GLU A 271 -2.15 -19.07 -14.13
N ILE A 272 -2.15 -18.58 -12.89
CA ILE A 272 -0.98 -18.64 -12.00
C ILE A 272 -0.64 -20.11 -11.69
N ALA A 273 -1.63 -20.91 -11.26
CA ALA A 273 -1.45 -22.33 -10.96
C ALA A 273 -0.86 -23.09 -12.15
N GLN A 274 -1.44 -22.88 -13.35
CA GLN A 274 -0.98 -23.49 -14.59
C GLN A 274 0.49 -23.11 -14.92
N ARG A 275 0.85 -21.84 -14.79
CA ARG A 275 2.22 -21.38 -15.11
C ARG A 275 3.26 -21.79 -14.08
N LEU A 276 2.85 -22.00 -12.83
CA LEU A 276 3.71 -22.51 -11.77
C LEU A 276 3.80 -24.03 -11.75
N GLU A 277 2.95 -24.72 -12.53
CA GLU A 277 2.82 -26.18 -12.56
C GLU A 277 2.46 -26.73 -11.15
N ILE A 278 1.55 -26.05 -10.46
CA ILE A 278 1.05 -26.43 -9.15
C ILE A 278 -0.47 -26.62 -9.18
N GLU A 279 -1.00 -27.37 -8.24
CA GLU A 279 -2.45 -27.50 -8.10
C GLU A 279 -3.11 -26.22 -7.63
N ARG A 280 -4.31 -25.94 -8.16
CA ARG A 280 -5.17 -24.88 -7.65
C ARG A 280 -5.90 -25.38 -6.40
N ASN A 281 -5.30 -25.18 -5.25
CA ASN A 281 -5.77 -25.62 -3.95
C ASN A 281 -5.85 -24.46 -2.94
N GLY A 282 -6.16 -24.78 -1.68
CA GLY A 282 -6.21 -23.83 -0.58
C GLY A 282 -4.88 -23.10 -0.37
N ASP A 283 -3.76 -23.80 -0.46
CA ASP A 283 -2.40 -23.25 -0.26
C ASP A 283 -2.08 -22.11 -1.25
N LEU A 284 -2.42 -22.24 -2.54
CA LEU A 284 -2.27 -21.14 -3.49
C LEU A 284 -3.16 -19.95 -3.11
N SER A 285 -4.40 -20.23 -2.68
CA SER A 285 -5.33 -19.17 -2.27
C SER A 285 -4.82 -18.41 -1.05
N ASP A 286 -4.26 -19.11 -0.08
CA ASP A 286 -3.66 -18.51 1.12
C ASP A 286 -2.43 -17.66 0.77
N ARG A 287 -1.54 -18.14 -0.10
CA ARG A 287 -0.39 -17.38 -0.58
C ARG A 287 -0.78 -16.11 -1.33
N LEU A 288 -1.82 -16.18 -2.16
CA LEU A 288 -2.35 -14.99 -2.85
C LEU A 288 -2.97 -13.99 -1.87
N LYS A 289 -3.68 -14.48 -0.85
CA LYS A 289 -4.23 -13.65 0.22
C LYS A 289 -3.13 -12.97 1.03
N GLU A 290 -2.09 -13.68 1.43
CA GLU A 290 -0.96 -13.11 2.17
C GLU A 290 -0.21 -12.05 1.35
N LEU A 291 0.02 -12.29 0.04
CA LEU A 291 0.63 -11.30 -0.84
C LEU A 291 -0.25 -10.05 -1.01
N ALA A 292 -1.58 -10.21 -1.02
CA ALA A 292 -2.52 -9.09 -1.07
C ALA A 292 -2.54 -8.31 0.26
N GLU A 293 -2.61 -8.99 1.39
CA GLU A 293 -2.55 -8.38 2.72
C GLU A 293 -1.19 -7.70 2.98
N GLY A 294 -0.11 -8.22 2.38
CA GLY A 294 1.21 -7.61 2.37
C GLY A 294 1.36 -6.41 1.44
N GLY A 295 0.34 -6.09 0.62
CA GLY A 295 0.35 -4.95 -0.29
C GLY A 295 1.17 -5.14 -1.57
N PHE A 296 1.58 -6.38 -1.90
CA PHE A 296 2.33 -6.68 -3.12
C PHE A 296 1.42 -6.81 -4.34
N ILE A 297 0.30 -7.45 -4.16
CA ILE A 297 -0.70 -7.67 -5.22
C ILE A 297 -2.05 -7.13 -4.80
N ASP A 298 -2.89 -6.90 -5.79
CA ASP A 298 -4.26 -6.46 -5.55
C ASP A 298 -5.20 -7.40 -6.32
N PRO A 299 -6.19 -8.00 -5.66
CA PRO A 299 -7.28 -8.58 -6.39
C PRO A 299 -8.01 -7.44 -7.11
N ASP A 300 -8.44 -7.63 -8.34
CA ASP A 300 -9.25 -6.67 -9.10
C ASP A 300 -10.75 -6.91 -8.84
N PRO A 301 -11.30 -6.54 -7.67
CA PRO A 301 -12.74 -6.60 -7.44
C PRO A 301 -13.34 -5.29 -7.93
N GLY A 302 -14.05 -5.34 -9.01
CA GLY A 302 -14.92 -4.26 -9.44
C GLY A 302 -16.36 -4.74 -9.43
N LEU A 303 -17.30 -3.84 -9.60
CA LEU A 303 -18.65 -4.25 -9.94
C LEU A 303 -18.67 -4.78 -11.38
N ASN A 304 -19.34 -5.90 -11.58
CA ASN A 304 -19.66 -6.36 -12.92
C ASN A 304 -20.54 -5.28 -13.60
N PRO A 305 -20.06 -4.62 -14.65
CA PRO A 305 -20.77 -3.49 -15.23
C PRO A 305 -22.09 -3.90 -15.92
N GLU A 306 -22.30 -5.20 -16.18
CA GLU A 306 -23.53 -5.73 -16.78
C GLU A 306 -24.59 -6.04 -15.72
N THR A 307 -24.22 -6.58 -14.56
CA THR A 307 -25.16 -6.97 -13.50
C THR A 307 -25.23 -5.96 -12.36
N GLY A 308 -24.17 -5.21 -12.12
CA GLY A 308 -24.03 -4.31 -10.98
C GLY A 308 -23.72 -5.01 -9.66
N GLU A 309 -23.47 -6.31 -9.69
CA GLU A 309 -23.08 -7.09 -8.53
C GLU A 309 -21.55 -7.04 -8.35
N GLU A 310 -21.08 -7.29 -7.14
CA GLU A 310 -19.67 -7.48 -6.90
C GLU A 310 -19.11 -8.59 -7.77
N ALA A 311 -18.10 -8.25 -8.57
CA ALA A 311 -17.40 -9.25 -9.37
C ALA A 311 -16.63 -10.18 -8.44
N ARG A 312 -16.74 -11.50 -8.67
CA ARG A 312 -15.84 -12.45 -8.01
C ARG A 312 -14.42 -12.12 -8.42
N VAL A 313 -13.47 -12.19 -7.47
CA VAL A 313 -12.05 -12.02 -7.75
C VAL A 313 -11.66 -12.91 -8.92
N SER A 314 -11.50 -12.33 -10.08
CA SER A 314 -11.15 -13.06 -11.29
C SER A 314 -9.66 -12.99 -11.58
N ARG A 315 -9.00 -11.89 -11.21
CA ARG A 315 -7.59 -11.63 -11.52
C ARG A 315 -6.87 -10.91 -10.38
N TYR A 316 -5.56 -11.15 -10.33
CA TYR A 316 -4.63 -10.45 -9.45
C TYR A 316 -3.70 -9.60 -10.31
N ARG A 317 -3.46 -8.37 -9.93
CA ARG A 317 -2.44 -7.49 -10.51
C ARG A 317 -1.31 -7.25 -9.51
N LEU A 318 -0.12 -6.96 -10.01
CA LEU A 318 0.98 -6.49 -9.17
C LEU A 318 0.70 -5.03 -8.79
N ARG A 319 0.40 -4.80 -7.50
CA ARG A 319 0.08 -3.47 -6.96
C ARG A 319 1.35 -2.64 -6.77
N ASP A 320 2.37 -3.24 -6.17
CA ASP A 320 3.59 -2.53 -5.77
C ASP A 320 4.50 -2.20 -6.96
N ASN A 321 4.64 -0.91 -7.24
CA ASN A 321 5.51 -0.40 -8.30
C ASN A 321 6.97 -0.80 -8.09
N TYR A 322 7.46 -0.69 -6.85
CA TYR A 322 8.83 -1.05 -6.55
C TYR A 322 9.11 -2.53 -6.83
N THR A 323 8.23 -3.43 -6.47
CA THR A 323 8.37 -4.87 -6.76
C THR A 323 8.53 -5.14 -8.26
N ARG A 324 7.68 -4.52 -9.12
CA ARG A 324 7.83 -4.69 -10.58
C ARG A 324 9.18 -4.17 -11.08
N PHE A 325 9.57 -2.99 -10.61
CA PHE A 325 10.84 -2.38 -11.00
C PHE A 325 12.03 -3.23 -10.55
N TYR A 326 11.99 -3.74 -9.31
CA TYR A 326 13.01 -4.62 -8.77
C TYR A 326 13.18 -5.90 -9.58
N LEU A 327 12.10 -6.63 -9.82
CA LEU A 327 12.12 -7.89 -10.57
C LEU A 327 12.55 -7.71 -12.04
N LYS A 328 12.18 -6.58 -12.65
CA LYS A 328 12.53 -6.30 -14.06
C LYS A 328 13.95 -5.78 -14.25
N TYR A 329 14.42 -4.92 -13.34
CA TYR A 329 15.66 -4.18 -13.57
C TYR A 329 16.75 -4.43 -12.54
N ILE A 330 16.44 -4.52 -11.26
CA ILE A 330 17.46 -4.62 -10.22
C ILE A 330 17.93 -6.08 -10.09
N GLU A 331 17.03 -7.01 -9.89
CA GLU A 331 17.34 -8.42 -9.63
C GLU A 331 18.23 -9.07 -10.71
N PRO A 332 17.90 -8.96 -12.01
CA PRO A 332 18.73 -9.56 -13.08
C PRO A 332 20.11 -8.92 -13.23
N ARG A 333 20.30 -7.75 -12.61
CA ARG A 333 21.51 -6.93 -12.76
C ARG A 333 22.30 -6.76 -11.47
N LYS A 334 21.96 -7.49 -10.40
CA LYS A 334 22.64 -7.37 -9.10
C LYS A 334 24.17 -7.41 -9.21
N GLY A 335 24.72 -8.35 -9.97
CA GLY A 335 26.17 -8.45 -10.15
C GLY A 335 26.80 -7.23 -10.83
N MET A 336 26.12 -6.63 -11.81
CA MET A 336 26.59 -5.41 -12.47
C MET A 336 26.47 -4.19 -11.56
N ILE A 337 25.38 -4.09 -10.77
CA ILE A 337 25.20 -3.03 -9.80
C ILE A 337 26.28 -3.07 -8.74
N MET A 338 26.59 -4.25 -8.20
CA MET A 338 27.67 -4.45 -7.23
C MET A 338 29.03 -4.02 -7.75
N ARG A 339 29.30 -4.18 -9.06
CA ARG A 339 30.54 -3.73 -9.72
C ARG A 339 30.52 -2.25 -10.11
N GLY A 340 29.41 -1.51 -9.87
CA GLY A 340 29.30 -0.09 -10.19
C GLY A 340 29.08 0.21 -11.67
N SER A 341 28.66 -0.76 -12.47
CA SER A 341 28.51 -0.63 -13.94
C SER A 341 27.50 0.45 -14.37
N TYR A 342 26.58 0.83 -13.47
CA TYR A 342 25.52 1.81 -13.75
C TYR A 342 25.85 3.23 -13.32
N ARG A 343 27.10 3.51 -12.88
CA ARG A 343 27.50 4.83 -12.35
C ARG A 343 27.24 5.98 -13.34
N PHE A 344 27.40 5.73 -14.62
CA PHE A 344 27.27 6.74 -15.70
C PHE A 344 26.32 6.30 -16.83
N ALA A 345 25.67 5.15 -16.71
CA ALA A 345 24.77 4.67 -17.73
C ALA A 345 23.44 5.42 -17.70
N SER A 346 22.88 5.74 -18.88
CA SER A 346 21.51 6.21 -18.95
C SER A 346 20.54 5.09 -18.67
N LEU A 347 19.60 5.31 -17.72
CA LEU A 347 18.59 4.33 -17.37
C LEU A 347 17.54 4.17 -18.46
N SER A 348 17.32 5.18 -19.28
CA SER A 348 16.40 5.10 -20.43
C SER A 348 16.87 4.11 -21.51
N SER A 349 18.14 3.70 -21.49
CA SER A 349 18.67 2.65 -22.36
C SER A 349 18.35 1.21 -21.89
N LEU A 350 17.76 1.06 -20.71
CA LEU A 350 17.32 -0.25 -20.22
C LEU A 350 16.20 -0.81 -21.09
N PRO A 351 16.18 -2.13 -21.33
CA PRO A 351 15.18 -2.76 -22.19
C PRO A 351 13.74 -2.44 -21.74
N ASP A 352 12.88 -2.10 -22.69
CA ASP A 352 11.44 -1.82 -22.48
C ASP A 352 11.17 -0.65 -21.52
N TRP A 353 12.12 0.25 -21.28
CA TRP A 353 12.00 1.33 -20.28
C TRP A 353 10.69 2.10 -20.40
N ASN A 354 10.38 2.63 -21.59
CA ASN A 354 9.16 3.43 -21.78
C ASN A 354 7.88 2.61 -21.55
N THR A 355 7.87 1.34 -21.95
CA THR A 355 6.74 0.43 -21.73
C THR A 355 6.53 0.16 -20.24
N VAL A 356 7.60 -0.15 -19.52
CA VAL A 356 7.54 -0.41 -18.07
C VAL A 356 7.12 0.84 -17.31
N MET A 357 7.71 2.00 -17.62
CA MET A 357 7.36 3.25 -16.96
C MET A 357 5.91 3.68 -17.27
N GLY A 358 5.39 3.37 -18.46
CA GLY A 358 3.98 3.54 -18.80
C GLY A 358 3.06 2.67 -17.94
N LEU A 359 3.38 1.37 -17.82
CA LEU A 359 2.64 0.45 -16.93
C LEU A 359 2.72 0.85 -15.45
N GLN A 360 3.85 1.41 -15.02
CA GLN A 360 4.03 1.90 -13.66
C GLN A 360 3.18 3.15 -13.40
N PHE A 361 3.09 4.06 -14.35
CA PHE A 361 2.21 5.21 -14.27
C PHE A 361 0.73 4.79 -14.23
N GLU A 362 0.31 3.87 -15.12
CA GLU A 362 -1.04 3.29 -15.08
C GLU A 362 -1.34 2.71 -13.69
N ASN A 363 -0.40 1.93 -13.14
CA ASN A 363 -0.56 1.33 -11.82
C ASN A 363 -0.66 2.38 -10.69
N LEU A 364 0.09 3.48 -10.76
CA LEU A 364 -0.05 4.61 -9.82
C LEU A 364 -1.45 5.22 -9.86
N ILE A 365 -1.98 5.46 -11.05
CA ILE A 365 -3.32 6.04 -11.22
C ILE A 365 -4.39 5.08 -10.69
N VAL A 366 -4.29 3.80 -11.00
CA VAL A 366 -5.21 2.77 -10.51
C VAL A 366 -5.17 2.65 -8.98
N ASN A 367 -3.97 2.70 -8.38
CA ASN A 367 -3.83 2.67 -6.92
C ASN A 367 -4.42 3.93 -6.24
N ASN A 368 -4.53 5.05 -6.97
CA ASN A 368 -5.10 6.31 -6.52
C ASN A 368 -6.42 6.62 -7.27
N ALA A 369 -7.21 5.60 -7.60
CA ALA A 369 -8.42 5.74 -8.41
C ALA A 369 -9.41 6.76 -7.85
N MET A 370 -9.56 6.84 -6.54
CA MET A 370 -10.46 7.79 -5.89
C MET A 370 -9.97 9.25 -6.00
N ASP A 371 -8.69 9.48 -6.18
CA ASP A 371 -8.13 10.82 -6.40
C ASP A 371 -8.44 11.33 -7.83
N VAL A 372 -8.76 10.43 -8.76
CA VAL A 372 -9.22 10.78 -10.13
C VAL A 372 -10.68 11.26 -10.14
N VAL A 373 -11.51 10.73 -9.27
CA VAL A 373 -12.97 10.94 -9.22
C VAL A 373 -13.38 12.42 -9.24
N PRO A 374 -12.77 13.33 -8.45
CA PRO A 374 -13.14 14.76 -8.44
C PRO A 374 -13.00 15.44 -9.80
N PHE A 375 -12.14 14.93 -10.68
CA PHE A 375 -11.85 15.50 -11.99
C PHE A 375 -12.76 14.96 -13.11
N LEU A 376 -13.58 13.94 -12.83
CA LEU A 376 -14.47 13.32 -13.82
C LEU A 376 -15.82 14.02 -13.96
N GLY A 377 -16.09 15.07 -13.18
CA GLY A 377 -17.38 15.77 -13.22
C GLY A 377 -18.55 14.92 -12.72
N ILE A 378 -18.31 14.02 -11.76
CA ILE A 378 -19.32 13.11 -11.21
C ILE A 378 -20.38 13.85 -10.38
N GLY A 379 -20.04 15.02 -9.83
CA GLY A 379 -20.91 15.80 -8.94
C GLY A 379 -21.16 15.05 -7.62
N ASN A 380 -22.42 15.08 -7.16
CA ASN A 380 -22.81 14.42 -5.90
C ASN A 380 -23.24 12.94 -6.06
N SER A 381 -22.97 12.32 -7.21
CA SER A 381 -23.31 10.90 -7.40
C SER A 381 -22.39 10.00 -6.59
N THR A 382 -22.97 8.95 -6.00
CA THR A 382 -22.19 7.91 -5.31
C THR A 382 -21.30 7.15 -6.31
N VAL A 383 -20.04 6.97 -5.98
CA VAL A 383 -19.15 6.08 -6.72
C VAL A 383 -19.37 4.66 -6.18
N GLU A 384 -19.94 3.78 -7.02
CA GLU A 384 -20.18 2.39 -6.66
C GLU A 384 -18.91 1.54 -6.78
N SER A 385 -18.05 1.86 -7.76
CA SER A 385 -16.80 1.14 -8.02
C SER A 385 -15.82 2.03 -8.78
N ALA A 386 -14.52 1.87 -8.49
CA ALA A 386 -13.42 2.47 -9.23
C ALA A 386 -12.28 1.44 -9.30
N ALA A 387 -12.23 0.65 -10.36
CA ALA A 387 -11.29 -0.46 -10.50
C ALA A 387 -10.96 -0.71 -11.99
N PRO A 388 -9.83 -1.38 -12.31
CA PRO A 388 -9.56 -1.85 -13.65
C PRO A 388 -10.65 -2.82 -14.12
N TYR A 389 -10.94 -2.79 -15.41
CA TYR A 389 -11.88 -3.74 -15.98
C TYR A 389 -11.23 -4.55 -17.09
N ARG A 390 -11.39 -5.86 -17.04
CA ARG A 390 -10.90 -6.75 -18.08
C ARG A 390 -11.90 -7.88 -18.33
N ASN A 391 -12.34 -8.00 -19.57
CA ASN A 391 -13.15 -9.13 -20.01
C ASN A 391 -12.45 -9.80 -21.22
N VAL A 392 -12.27 -11.12 -21.15
CA VAL A 392 -11.72 -11.94 -22.23
C VAL A 392 -12.86 -12.81 -22.74
N ARG A 393 -13.75 -12.24 -23.58
CA ARG A 393 -14.73 -13.04 -24.32
C ARG A 393 -14.11 -13.52 -25.62
N LYS A 394 -14.30 -14.80 -25.93
CA LYS A 394 -14.13 -15.33 -27.30
C LYS A 394 -15.47 -15.16 -28.01
N ASP A 395 -15.45 -14.68 -29.24
CA ASP A 395 -16.65 -14.70 -30.08
C ASP A 395 -16.98 -16.13 -30.56
N ARG A 396 -18.07 -16.26 -31.31
CA ARG A 396 -18.49 -17.57 -31.86
C ARG A 396 -17.46 -18.20 -32.80
N ASN A 397 -16.52 -17.39 -33.31
CA ASN A 397 -15.45 -17.84 -34.19
C ASN A 397 -14.14 -18.10 -33.43
N GLY A 398 -14.11 -17.97 -32.10
CA GLY A 398 -12.93 -18.18 -31.27
C GLY A 398 -11.97 -16.98 -31.26
N GLU A 399 -12.29 -15.84 -31.89
CA GLU A 399 -11.51 -14.64 -31.83
C GLU A 399 -11.64 -13.96 -30.47
N LYS A 400 -10.52 -13.54 -29.88
CA LYS A 400 -10.50 -12.84 -28.60
C LYS A 400 -11.02 -11.41 -28.77
N LYS A 401 -12.31 -11.18 -28.54
CA LYS A 401 -12.91 -9.84 -28.44
C LYS A 401 -12.90 -9.33 -27.00
N GLY A 402 -11.69 -9.27 -26.41
CA GLY A 402 -11.52 -8.75 -25.05
C GLY A 402 -11.75 -7.23 -25.00
N CYS A 403 -12.25 -6.77 -23.84
CA CYS A 403 -12.28 -5.37 -23.47
C CYS A 403 -11.38 -5.19 -22.25
N GLN A 404 -10.41 -4.29 -22.34
CA GLN A 404 -9.59 -3.85 -21.21
C GLN A 404 -9.76 -2.35 -21.06
N ILE A 405 -10.03 -1.92 -19.84
CA ILE A 405 -10.15 -0.52 -19.43
C ILE A 405 -9.22 -0.33 -18.25
N ASP A 406 -8.35 0.66 -18.32
CA ASP A 406 -7.32 0.90 -17.33
C ASP A 406 -7.96 1.24 -15.97
N LEU A 407 -8.99 2.11 -15.97
CA LEU A 407 -9.80 2.41 -14.80
C LEU A 407 -11.27 2.62 -15.21
N LEU A 408 -12.17 1.81 -14.68
CA LEU A 408 -13.61 1.95 -14.84
C LEU A 408 -14.21 2.50 -13.54
N VAL A 409 -14.73 3.74 -13.59
CA VAL A 409 -15.43 4.35 -12.46
C VAL A 409 -16.93 4.25 -12.71
N GLN A 410 -17.64 3.58 -11.82
CA GLN A 410 -19.08 3.32 -11.96
C GLN A 410 -19.88 4.11 -10.93
N THR A 411 -20.92 4.74 -11.40
CA THR A 411 -21.97 5.36 -10.60
C THR A 411 -23.31 4.68 -10.95
N PRO A 412 -24.41 4.92 -10.24
CA PRO A 412 -25.69 4.29 -10.54
C PRO A 412 -26.17 4.45 -12.00
N ARG A 413 -25.76 5.51 -12.70
CA ARG A 413 -26.25 5.83 -14.05
C ARG A 413 -25.16 6.03 -15.10
N THR A 414 -23.89 6.06 -14.70
CA THR A 414 -22.79 6.38 -15.61
C THR A 414 -21.58 5.52 -15.33
N ALA A 415 -20.98 5.00 -16.38
CA ALA A 415 -19.67 4.37 -16.38
C ALA A 415 -18.66 5.30 -17.07
N TYR A 416 -17.68 5.77 -16.31
CA TYR A 416 -16.57 6.56 -16.83
C TYR A 416 -15.47 5.59 -17.25
N VAL A 417 -15.16 5.60 -18.54
CA VAL A 417 -14.13 4.78 -19.16
C VAL A 417 -12.85 5.61 -19.19
N VAL A 418 -12.02 5.43 -18.20
CA VAL A 418 -10.79 6.21 -18.03
C VAL A 418 -9.63 5.47 -18.67
N GLU A 419 -9.06 6.11 -19.67
CA GLU A 419 -7.81 5.71 -20.32
C GLU A 419 -6.66 6.42 -19.63
N VAL A 420 -5.57 5.70 -19.33
CA VAL A 420 -4.36 6.25 -18.72
C VAL A 420 -3.21 6.17 -19.71
N LYS A 421 -2.60 7.31 -20.04
CA LYS A 421 -1.50 7.37 -20.99
C LYS A 421 -0.30 8.14 -20.48
N ARG A 422 0.86 7.54 -20.70
CA ARG A 422 2.14 8.21 -20.48
C ARG A 422 2.93 8.19 -21.79
N ARG A 423 2.90 9.30 -22.51
CA ARG A 423 3.60 9.47 -23.80
C ARG A 423 4.06 10.90 -23.93
N SER A 424 5.14 11.13 -24.73
CA SER A 424 5.56 12.50 -25.08
C SER A 424 4.46 13.27 -25.79
N GLU A 425 3.72 12.59 -26.67
CA GLU A 425 2.61 13.16 -27.45
C GLU A 425 1.48 12.14 -27.57
N ILE A 426 0.24 12.62 -27.39
CA ILE A 426 -1.00 11.84 -27.48
C ILE A 426 -1.87 12.50 -28.55
N GLY A 427 -1.96 11.84 -29.69
CA GLY A 427 -2.69 12.31 -30.86
C GLY A 427 -4.14 11.80 -30.90
N PRO A 428 -4.90 12.18 -31.99
CA PRO A 428 -6.32 11.86 -32.12
C PRO A 428 -6.63 10.36 -32.29
N GLU A 429 -5.63 9.52 -32.53
CA GLU A 429 -5.81 8.06 -32.58
C GLU A 429 -6.34 7.47 -31.28
N ILE A 430 -6.09 8.15 -30.12
CA ILE A 430 -6.57 7.73 -28.80
C ILE A 430 -8.10 7.66 -28.74
N GLU A 431 -8.79 8.55 -29.43
CA GLU A 431 -10.26 8.57 -29.43
C GLU A 431 -10.83 7.29 -30.05
N ARG A 432 -10.23 6.81 -31.17
CA ARG A 432 -10.63 5.56 -31.81
C ARG A 432 -10.36 4.36 -30.91
N GLU A 433 -9.19 4.33 -30.24
CA GLU A 433 -8.84 3.26 -29.31
C GLU A 433 -9.88 3.16 -28.18
N VAL A 434 -10.22 4.30 -27.56
CA VAL A 434 -11.19 4.35 -26.44
C VAL A 434 -12.61 4.07 -26.93
N ALA A 435 -13.02 4.61 -28.09
CA ALA A 435 -14.33 4.33 -28.67
C ALA A 435 -14.55 2.83 -28.93
N GLU A 436 -13.53 2.13 -29.45
CA GLU A 436 -13.60 0.69 -29.69
C GLU A 436 -13.71 -0.11 -28.38
N ARG A 437 -13.03 0.30 -27.31
CA ARG A 437 -13.17 -0.31 -25.98
C ARG A 437 -14.57 -0.05 -25.42
N MET A 438 -15.09 1.17 -25.53
CA MET A 438 -16.45 1.54 -25.11
C MET A 438 -17.52 0.71 -25.81
N LYS A 439 -17.38 0.42 -27.12
CA LYS A 439 -18.31 -0.45 -27.86
C LYS A 439 -18.35 -1.87 -27.28
N ARG A 440 -17.21 -2.38 -26.81
CA ARG A 440 -17.06 -3.74 -26.28
C ARG A 440 -17.42 -3.85 -24.78
N LEU A 441 -17.53 -2.73 -24.07
CA LEU A 441 -17.91 -2.72 -22.65
C LEU A 441 -19.40 -3.00 -22.51
N PRO A 442 -19.82 -4.13 -21.91
CA PRO A 442 -21.21 -4.37 -21.57
C PRO A 442 -21.59 -3.49 -20.36
N LEU A 443 -22.81 -2.96 -20.36
CA LEU A 443 -23.34 -2.17 -19.24
C LEU A 443 -24.77 -2.58 -18.92
N ARG A 444 -25.17 -2.33 -17.68
CA ARG A 444 -26.58 -2.38 -17.26
C ARG A 444 -27.44 -1.48 -18.13
N ARG A 445 -28.68 -1.91 -18.37
CA ARG A 445 -29.65 -1.09 -19.12
C ARG A 445 -29.86 0.28 -18.45
N GLY A 446 -29.79 1.34 -19.23
CA GLY A 446 -29.99 2.72 -18.75
C GLY A 446 -28.73 3.42 -18.25
N MET A 447 -27.56 2.77 -18.28
CA MET A 447 -26.28 3.44 -18.00
C MET A 447 -25.70 4.13 -19.23
N SER A 448 -25.12 5.31 -19.02
CA SER A 448 -24.34 6.05 -20.02
C SER A 448 -22.86 5.71 -19.91
N LYS A 449 -22.13 5.80 -21.03
CA LYS A 449 -20.66 5.70 -21.09
C LYS A 449 -20.08 7.08 -21.28
N ARG A 450 -19.11 7.46 -20.47
CA ARG A 450 -18.35 8.71 -20.62
C ARG A 450 -16.86 8.42 -20.68
N PRO A 451 -16.19 8.71 -21.80
CA PRO A 451 -14.74 8.54 -21.88
C PRO A 451 -14.03 9.64 -21.09
N ALA A 452 -12.92 9.28 -20.46
CA ALA A 452 -12.02 10.23 -19.81
C ALA A 452 -10.57 9.82 -20.10
N LEU A 453 -9.68 10.80 -20.10
CA LEU A 453 -8.24 10.60 -20.32
C LEU A 453 -7.48 11.16 -19.11
N VAL A 454 -6.63 10.33 -18.50
CA VAL A 454 -5.61 10.75 -17.52
C VAL A 454 -4.25 10.59 -18.20
N TYR A 455 -3.41 11.63 -18.16
CA TYR A 455 -2.19 11.59 -18.94
C TYR A 455 -0.99 12.27 -18.27
N ASP A 456 0.20 11.80 -18.67
CA ASP A 456 1.49 12.45 -18.43
C ASP A 456 2.18 12.64 -19.80
N GLY A 457 2.35 13.90 -20.21
CA GLY A 457 2.91 14.31 -21.49
C GLY A 457 2.15 15.47 -22.12
N HIS A 458 2.10 15.49 -23.45
CA HIS A 458 1.38 16.51 -24.22
C HIS A 458 0.18 15.87 -24.97
N VAL A 459 -0.96 16.52 -24.90
CA VAL A 459 -2.17 16.15 -25.67
C VAL A 459 -2.30 17.10 -26.84
N ASP A 460 -2.47 16.52 -28.04
CA ASP A 460 -2.70 17.32 -29.25
C ASP A 460 -3.97 18.19 -29.07
N PRO A 461 -3.94 19.49 -29.39
CA PRO A 461 -5.08 20.38 -29.26
C PRO A 461 -6.33 19.89 -30.01
N THR A 462 -6.19 19.10 -31.05
CA THR A 462 -7.32 18.51 -31.78
C THR A 462 -8.12 17.51 -30.94
N VAL A 463 -7.47 16.81 -30.01
CA VAL A 463 -8.14 15.89 -29.04
C VAL A 463 -9.00 16.68 -28.06
N GLU A 464 -8.51 17.82 -27.57
CA GLU A 464 -9.27 18.68 -26.68
C GLU A 464 -10.45 19.33 -27.42
N ALA A 465 -10.20 19.81 -28.66
CA ALA A 465 -11.20 20.49 -29.48
C ALA A 465 -12.32 19.54 -29.98
N SER A 466 -12.07 18.24 -30.08
CA SER A 466 -13.05 17.26 -30.55
C SER A 466 -14.26 17.10 -29.63
N GLY A 467 -14.11 17.38 -28.32
CA GLY A 467 -15.15 17.16 -27.33
C GLY A 467 -15.49 15.68 -27.11
N PHE A 468 -14.67 14.75 -27.57
CA PHE A 468 -14.88 13.31 -27.37
C PHE A 468 -14.80 12.90 -25.91
N PHE A 469 -13.76 13.37 -25.19
CA PHE A 469 -13.57 13.06 -23.78
C PHE A 469 -14.43 13.96 -22.91
N ALA A 470 -15.18 13.37 -21.98
CA ALA A 470 -15.92 14.11 -20.95
C ALA A 470 -15.00 14.79 -19.94
N ALA A 471 -13.79 14.25 -19.76
CA ALA A 471 -12.74 14.83 -18.93
C ALA A 471 -11.35 14.49 -19.51
N ILE A 472 -10.46 15.49 -19.53
CA ILE A 472 -9.05 15.34 -19.88
C ILE A 472 -8.26 15.86 -18.68
N VAL A 473 -7.57 14.96 -17.98
CA VAL A 473 -6.96 15.21 -16.68
C VAL A 473 -5.45 15.07 -16.78
N PRO A 474 -4.69 16.18 -16.80
CA PRO A 474 -3.25 16.10 -16.74
C PRO A 474 -2.81 15.57 -15.36
N GLY A 475 -1.80 14.70 -15.34
CA GLY A 475 -1.29 14.07 -14.14
C GLY A 475 -0.91 15.05 -13.03
N ARG A 476 -0.40 16.24 -13.39
CA ARG A 476 -0.08 17.31 -12.44
C ARG A 476 -1.23 17.68 -11.50
N ARG A 477 -2.49 17.60 -11.96
CA ARG A 477 -3.64 17.86 -11.10
C ARG A 477 -3.75 16.84 -9.96
N LEU A 478 -3.35 15.60 -10.20
CA LEU A 478 -3.33 14.55 -9.17
C LEU A 478 -2.18 14.76 -8.17
N LEU A 479 -1.14 15.46 -8.58
CA LEU A 479 -0.04 15.89 -7.68
C LEU A 479 -0.40 17.13 -6.87
N GLY A 480 -1.54 17.80 -7.16
CA GLY A 480 -1.92 19.06 -6.52
C GLY A 480 -1.09 20.25 -6.96
N LEU A 481 -0.55 20.20 -8.20
CA LEU A 481 0.29 21.21 -8.85
C LEU A 481 -0.47 22.03 -9.88
#